data_c04eb2dc36bb64859274449e4b08ab21
#
_entry.id   c04eb2dc36bb64859274449e4b08ab21
#
_cell.length_a   1.000
_cell.length_b   1.000
_cell.length_c   1.000
_cell.angle_alpha   90.00
_cell.angle_beta   90.00
_cell.angle_gamma   90.00
#
_symmetry.space_group_name_H-M   'P 1'
#
loop_
_entity.id
_entity.type
_entity.pdbx_description
1 polymer ?
#
loop_
_entity_poly.entity_id
_entity_poly.type
_entity_poly.pdbx_seq_one_letter_code
_entity_poly.pdbx_strand_id
1 'polypeptide(L)'
;MPERKGIYFVSDVHLGLQVGDPAGREARFVAFLRSIPAEGTRALYLLGDIWDFWYEYRDVVPKGYVRVFGALTDLMDAGVKVYFFPGNHDVWAYGYFEELGMKILQQPYVTEIGGKTFCLGHGDGLGPVDRGYRILRGIFHNRFLQACFSTLHPWFAFSLGNGWSRRSRLGKRDRYVFKGAGEPLYKFCASFNDQRTASGEPPVDIFLFGHYHCPVDLPVGPSRLLLLNDWITQSDWLVFDATAGTIDRQVVGWDVPVL
;
A
#
# COMPACT_ATOMS: atom_id res chain seq x y z
N MET A 1 7.97 -23.33 18.76
CA MET A 1 7.43 -22.99 17.42
C MET A 1 8.59 -22.47 16.59
N PRO A 2 8.74 -22.81 15.31
CA PRO A 2 9.77 -22.21 14.48
C PRO A 2 9.60 -20.68 14.48
N GLU A 3 10.72 -19.97 14.50
CA GLU A 3 10.73 -18.50 14.49
C GLU A 3 10.21 -18.00 13.14
N ARG A 4 9.13 -17.20 13.16
CA ARG A 4 8.55 -16.60 11.95
C ARG A 4 9.42 -15.45 11.49
N LYS A 5 10.04 -15.58 10.32
CA LYS A 5 11.08 -14.69 9.81
C LYS A 5 10.67 -13.85 8.63
N GLY A 6 9.75 -14.34 7.83
CA GLY A 6 9.29 -13.68 6.61
C GLY A 6 8.39 -12.46 6.91
N ILE A 7 8.69 -11.35 6.28
CA ILE A 7 7.85 -10.16 6.27
C ILE A 7 7.58 -9.77 4.82
N TYR A 8 6.30 -9.66 4.47
CA TYR A 8 5.84 -9.39 3.12
C TYR A 8 5.33 -7.95 3.02
N PHE A 9 5.61 -7.30 1.88
CA PHE A 9 5.17 -5.95 1.58
C PHE A 9 4.57 -5.90 0.18
N VAL A 10 3.37 -5.33 0.05
CA VAL A 10 2.65 -5.17 -1.21
C VAL A 10 1.89 -3.85 -1.21
N SER A 11 1.73 -3.23 -2.37
CA SER A 11 0.94 -2.01 -2.56
C SER A 11 0.31 -1.96 -3.96
N ASP A 12 -0.51 -0.94 -4.20
CA ASP A 12 -1.00 -0.53 -5.52
C ASP A 12 -1.65 -1.67 -6.32
N VAL A 13 -2.43 -2.51 -5.62
CA VAL A 13 -3.16 -3.62 -6.26
C VAL A 13 -4.35 -3.10 -7.07
N HIS A 14 -4.99 -2.01 -6.61
CA HIS A 14 -6.13 -1.37 -7.24
C HIS A 14 -7.25 -2.36 -7.60
N LEU A 15 -7.67 -3.14 -6.60
CA LEU A 15 -8.82 -4.04 -6.74
C LEU A 15 -10.08 -3.23 -7.07
N GLY A 16 -10.82 -3.69 -8.07
CA GLY A 16 -12.03 -3.01 -8.55
C GLY A 16 -11.81 -2.05 -9.72
N LEU A 17 -10.58 -1.61 -10.01
CA LEU A 17 -10.28 -0.78 -11.17
C LEU A 17 -10.58 -1.52 -12.47
N GLN A 18 -11.48 -0.96 -13.29
CA GLN A 18 -11.93 -1.55 -14.56
C GLN A 18 -10.98 -1.19 -15.72
N VAL A 19 -9.68 -1.50 -15.56
CA VAL A 19 -8.62 -1.29 -16.57
C VAL A 19 -7.76 -2.55 -16.63
N GLY A 20 -7.33 -2.94 -17.81
CA GLY A 20 -6.59 -4.17 -18.04
C GLY A 20 -7.46 -5.41 -17.80
N ASP A 21 -6.99 -6.32 -16.94
CA ASP A 21 -7.68 -7.54 -16.53
C ASP A 21 -8.08 -7.48 -15.04
N PRO A 22 -9.24 -6.89 -14.68
CA PRO A 22 -9.66 -6.74 -13.29
C PRO A 22 -9.87 -8.07 -12.56
N ALA A 23 -10.49 -9.05 -13.23
CA ALA A 23 -10.77 -10.36 -12.62
C ALA A 23 -9.48 -11.16 -12.41
N GLY A 24 -8.60 -11.18 -13.40
CA GLY A 24 -7.31 -11.83 -13.27
C GLY A 24 -6.41 -11.14 -12.24
N ARG A 25 -6.47 -9.81 -12.11
CA ARG A 25 -5.74 -9.09 -11.06
C ARG A 25 -6.19 -9.50 -9.66
N GLU A 26 -7.50 -9.59 -9.41
CA GLU A 26 -8.03 -10.08 -8.14
C GLU A 26 -7.60 -11.53 -7.91
N ALA A 27 -7.71 -12.39 -8.92
CA ALA A 27 -7.30 -13.79 -8.81
C ALA A 27 -5.81 -13.94 -8.51
N ARG A 28 -4.93 -13.16 -9.16
CA ARG A 28 -3.49 -13.15 -8.88
C ARG A 28 -3.20 -12.68 -7.46
N PHE A 29 -3.91 -11.65 -6.98
CA PHE A 29 -3.73 -11.19 -5.61
C PHE A 29 -4.16 -12.24 -4.58
N VAL A 30 -5.29 -12.91 -4.81
CA VAL A 30 -5.72 -14.05 -3.97
C VAL A 30 -4.69 -15.19 -4.00
N ALA A 31 -4.16 -15.52 -5.19
CA ALA A 31 -3.12 -16.54 -5.32
C ALA A 31 -1.85 -16.16 -4.57
N PHE A 32 -1.42 -14.90 -4.65
CA PHE A 32 -0.31 -14.36 -3.86
C PHE A 32 -0.56 -14.53 -2.35
N LEU A 33 -1.70 -14.06 -1.83
CA LEU A 33 -2.02 -14.17 -0.41
C LEU A 33 -1.97 -15.63 0.07
N ARG A 34 -2.52 -16.56 -0.72
CA ARG A 34 -2.52 -18.00 -0.42
C ARG A 34 -1.15 -18.66 -0.57
N SER A 35 -0.24 -18.07 -1.33
CA SER A 35 1.12 -18.57 -1.48
C SER A 35 2.04 -18.19 -0.32
N ILE A 36 1.64 -17.26 0.54
CA ILE A 36 2.40 -16.84 1.71
C ILE A 36 2.46 -18.01 2.71
N PRO A 37 3.66 -18.53 3.04
CA PRO A 37 3.80 -19.63 4.00
C PRO A 37 3.54 -19.15 5.43
N ALA A 38 2.30 -19.30 5.91
CA ALA A 38 1.85 -18.72 7.18
C ALA A 38 2.72 -19.10 8.39
N GLU A 39 3.23 -20.36 8.44
CA GLU A 39 4.09 -20.83 9.55
C GLU A 39 5.44 -20.09 9.61
N GLY A 40 5.99 -19.68 8.46
CA GLY A 40 7.25 -18.95 8.34
C GLY A 40 7.11 -17.43 8.34
N THR A 41 5.87 -16.92 8.24
CA THR A 41 5.61 -15.49 8.06
C THR A 41 5.20 -14.83 9.37
N ARG A 42 5.87 -13.73 9.70
CA ARG A 42 5.58 -12.90 10.87
C ARG A 42 4.52 -11.84 10.56
N ALA A 43 4.62 -11.19 9.39
CA ALA A 43 3.75 -10.09 9.04
C ALA A 43 3.57 -9.90 7.52
N LEU A 44 2.42 -9.34 7.16
CA LEU A 44 2.11 -8.80 5.84
C LEU A 44 1.75 -7.31 5.99
N TYR A 45 2.44 -6.46 5.25
CA TYR A 45 2.19 -5.02 5.17
C TYR A 45 1.53 -4.69 3.83
N LEU A 46 0.30 -4.20 3.88
CA LEU A 46 -0.45 -3.65 2.76
C LEU A 46 -0.20 -2.14 2.74
N LEU A 47 0.64 -1.67 1.82
CA LEU A 47 1.15 -0.29 1.83
C LEU A 47 0.27 0.67 0.98
N GLY A 48 -1.04 0.52 1.06
CA GLY A 48 -2.03 1.42 0.46
C GLY A 48 -2.38 1.12 -1.00
N ASP A 49 -3.48 1.72 -1.45
CA ASP A 49 -4.04 1.54 -2.78
C ASP A 49 -4.28 0.05 -3.13
N ILE A 50 -4.66 -0.73 -2.11
CA ILE A 50 -5.08 -2.13 -2.31
C ILE A 50 -6.42 -2.16 -3.04
N TRP A 51 -7.33 -1.26 -2.69
CA TRP A 51 -8.60 -1.02 -3.40
C TRP A 51 -8.51 0.26 -4.22
N ASP A 52 -9.05 0.22 -5.43
CA ASP A 52 -9.08 1.39 -6.31
C ASP A 52 -10.03 2.49 -5.84
N PHE A 53 -11.06 2.11 -5.12
CA PHE A 53 -11.94 3.00 -4.38
C PHE A 53 -12.53 2.25 -3.20
N TRP A 54 -12.31 2.77 -1.98
CA TRP A 54 -12.85 2.23 -0.75
C TRP A 54 -13.54 3.33 0.04
N TYR A 55 -14.79 3.11 0.43
CA TYR A 55 -15.52 3.97 1.33
C TYR A 55 -16.40 3.12 2.26
N GLU A 56 -16.21 3.26 3.56
CA GLU A 56 -17.02 2.58 4.56
C GLU A 56 -18.20 3.47 4.98
N TYR A 57 -19.40 2.97 4.79
CA TYR A 57 -20.59 3.46 5.47
C TYR A 57 -20.72 2.76 6.81
N ARG A 58 -21.64 3.24 7.63
CA ARG A 58 -21.86 2.66 8.96
C ARG A 58 -22.15 1.14 8.91
N ASP A 59 -22.98 0.70 8.00
CA ASP A 59 -23.46 -0.68 7.89
C ASP A 59 -23.25 -1.27 6.48
N VAL A 60 -22.48 -0.59 5.61
CA VAL A 60 -22.26 -1.01 4.21
C VAL A 60 -20.82 -0.76 3.78
N VAL A 61 -20.20 -1.78 3.24
CA VAL A 61 -18.89 -1.71 2.58
C VAL A 61 -19.01 -2.06 1.09
N PRO A 62 -18.00 -1.76 0.24
CA PRO A 62 -17.99 -2.18 -1.14
C PRO A 62 -18.20 -3.69 -1.27
N LYS A 63 -19.16 -4.09 -2.09
CA LYS A 63 -19.42 -5.52 -2.35
C LYS A 63 -18.30 -6.14 -3.19
N GLY A 64 -18.09 -7.43 -3.02
CA GLY A 64 -17.06 -8.21 -3.68
C GLY A 64 -15.89 -8.50 -2.75
N TYR A 65 -14.77 -8.89 -3.32
CA TYR A 65 -13.52 -9.15 -2.61
C TYR A 65 -13.58 -10.24 -1.52
N VAL A 66 -14.65 -11.03 -1.48
CA VAL A 66 -14.85 -12.07 -0.46
C VAL A 66 -13.67 -13.06 -0.41
N ARG A 67 -13.11 -13.39 -1.58
CA ARG A 67 -11.94 -14.28 -1.67
C ARG A 67 -10.66 -13.62 -1.14
N VAL A 68 -10.53 -12.31 -1.33
CA VAL A 68 -9.40 -11.52 -0.81
C VAL A 68 -9.49 -11.47 0.71
N PHE A 69 -10.65 -11.09 1.25
CA PHE A 69 -10.86 -11.06 2.70
C PHE A 69 -10.72 -12.44 3.32
N GLY A 70 -11.25 -13.50 2.69
CA GLY A 70 -11.05 -14.88 3.15
C GLY A 70 -9.57 -15.26 3.23
N ALA A 71 -8.78 -14.94 2.20
CA ALA A 71 -7.34 -15.24 2.22
C ALA A 71 -6.57 -14.40 3.27
N LEU A 72 -6.99 -13.15 3.52
CA LEU A 72 -6.40 -12.32 4.58
C LEU A 72 -6.77 -12.83 5.97
N THR A 73 -8.02 -13.24 6.19
CA THR A 73 -8.45 -13.82 7.47
C THR A 73 -7.77 -15.17 7.72
N ASP A 74 -7.64 -16.03 6.70
CA ASP A 74 -6.91 -17.31 6.81
C ASP A 74 -5.45 -17.07 7.28
N LEU A 75 -4.77 -16.04 6.77
CA LEU A 75 -3.43 -15.67 7.22
C LEU A 75 -3.42 -15.19 8.67
N MET A 76 -4.39 -14.37 9.07
CA MET A 76 -4.49 -13.84 10.42
C MET A 76 -4.85 -14.95 11.43
N ASP A 77 -5.73 -15.86 11.08
CA ASP A 77 -6.10 -17.03 11.89
C ASP A 77 -4.90 -17.97 12.08
N ALA A 78 -4.05 -18.07 11.06
CA ALA A 78 -2.78 -18.78 11.16
C ALA A 78 -1.70 -17.98 11.92
N GLY A 79 -2.02 -16.77 12.43
CA GLY A 79 -1.18 -15.93 13.30
C GLY A 79 -0.22 -14.99 12.57
N VAL A 80 -0.38 -14.75 11.28
CA VAL A 80 0.32 -13.68 10.55
C VAL A 80 -0.31 -12.33 10.92
N LYS A 81 0.51 -11.35 11.27
CA LYS A 81 0.02 -9.99 11.54
C LYS A 81 -0.20 -9.25 10.24
N VAL A 82 -1.40 -8.77 9.99
CA VAL A 82 -1.71 -7.98 8.79
C VAL A 82 -1.82 -6.51 9.18
N TYR A 83 -1.00 -5.68 8.52
CA TYR A 83 -1.00 -4.22 8.69
C TYR A 83 -1.48 -3.56 7.42
N PHE A 84 -2.33 -2.55 7.55
CA PHE A 84 -2.85 -1.78 6.43
C PHE A 84 -2.48 -0.31 6.58
N PHE A 85 -1.93 0.28 5.53
CA PHE A 85 -1.73 1.72 5.38
C PHE A 85 -2.76 2.23 4.39
N PRO A 86 -3.60 3.20 4.73
CA PRO A 86 -4.45 3.84 3.75
C PRO A 86 -3.62 4.56 2.69
N GLY A 87 -3.91 4.29 1.42
CA GLY A 87 -3.42 5.07 0.30
C GLY A 87 -4.39 6.20 -0.06
N ASN A 88 -4.18 6.86 -1.18
CA ASN A 88 -5.06 7.95 -1.60
C ASN A 88 -6.38 7.45 -2.26
N HIS A 89 -6.46 6.18 -2.64
CA HIS A 89 -7.65 5.54 -3.20
C HIS A 89 -8.52 4.84 -2.16
N ASP A 90 -7.93 4.36 -1.08
CA ASP A 90 -8.60 3.61 -0.01
C ASP A 90 -8.49 4.30 1.36
N VAL A 91 -8.43 5.63 1.35
CA VAL A 91 -8.25 6.48 2.55
C VAL A 91 -9.46 6.44 3.50
N TRP A 92 -10.64 6.06 3.03
CA TRP A 92 -11.87 6.08 3.83
C TRP A 92 -12.20 4.73 4.46
N ALA A 93 -11.18 4.12 5.05
CA ALA A 93 -11.25 2.94 5.92
C ALA A 93 -11.42 3.41 7.37
N TYR A 94 -12.57 3.15 7.99
CA TYR A 94 -12.93 3.70 9.30
C TYR A 94 -12.97 2.69 10.43
N GLY A 95 -12.98 1.40 10.15
CA GLY A 95 -13.03 0.37 11.19
C GLY A 95 -13.22 -1.05 10.69
N TYR A 96 -13.76 -1.24 9.50
CA TYR A 96 -14.05 -2.58 8.98
C TYR A 96 -12.81 -3.47 8.87
N PHE A 97 -11.67 -2.92 8.47
CA PHE A 97 -10.43 -3.69 8.41
C PHE A 97 -9.92 -4.09 9.80
N GLU A 98 -10.13 -3.24 10.81
CA GLU A 98 -9.79 -3.55 12.20
C GLU A 98 -10.73 -4.60 12.78
N GLU A 99 -12.02 -4.58 12.43
CA GLU A 99 -12.99 -5.61 12.79
C GLU A 99 -12.63 -6.98 12.19
N LEU A 100 -11.99 -7.01 11.01
CA LEU A 100 -11.46 -8.22 10.40
C LEU A 100 -10.16 -8.72 11.04
N GLY A 101 -9.53 -7.93 11.93
CA GLY A 101 -8.28 -8.28 12.60
C GLY A 101 -7.01 -7.62 12.06
N MET A 102 -7.11 -6.76 11.06
CA MET A 102 -5.99 -5.97 10.56
C MET A 102 -5.66 -4.82 11.51
N LYS A 103 -4.44 -4.31 11.46
CA LYS A 103 -4.07 -3.09 12.17
C LYS A 103 -3.82 -1.95 11.17
N ILE A 104 -4.60 -0.87 11.26
CA ILE A 104 -4.41 0.33 10.44
C ILE A 104 -3.26 1.16 11.02
N LEU A 105 -2.30 1.49 10.16
CA LEU A 105 -1.13 2.31 10.49
C LEU A 105 -1.12 3.59 9.66
N GLN A 106 -0.57 4.66 10.25
CA GLN A 106 -0.43 5.96 9.57
C GLN A 106 1.01 6.18 9.10
N GLN A 107 1.18 6.74 7.93
CA GLN A 107 2.49 7.11 7.38
C GLN A 107 2.94 8.51 7.86
N PRO A 108 4.25 8.76 8.00
CA PRO A 108 5.33 7.79 7.93
C PRO A 108 5.40 6.94 9.20
N TYR A 109 5.53 5.63 9.06
CA TYR A 109 5.61 4.72 10.19
C TYR A 109 7.02 4.14 10.34
N VAL A 110 7.68 4.48 11.44
CA VAL A 110 9.03 3.98 11.73
C VAL A 110 8.93 2.78 12.66
N THR A 111 9.58 1.69 12.29
CA THR A 111 9.59 0.45 13.08
C THR A 111 10.89 -0.31 12.87
N GLU A 112 11.28 -1.09 13.88
CA GLU A 112 12.42 -2.00 13.78
C GLU A 112 11.95 -3.41 13.40
N ILE A 113 12.57 -3.97 12.39
CA ILE A 113 12.30 -5.34 11.90
C ILE A 113 13.65 -6.04 11.65
N GLY A 114 13.93 -7.11 12.40
CA GLY A 114 15.16 -7.89 12.22
C GLY A 114 16.44 -7.07 12.34
N GLY A 115 16.48 -6.13 13.29
CA GLY A 115 17.64 -5.26 13.52
C GLY A 115 17.83 -4.16 12.47
N LYS A 116 16.85 -3.96 11.56
CA LYS A 116 16.82 -2.87 10.59
C LYS A 116 15.70 -1.90 10.91
N THR A 117 15.98 -0.61 10.80
CA THR A 117 14.97 0.44 10.92
C THR A 117 14.29 0.70 9.59
N PHE A 118 12.98 0.45 9.53
CA PHE A 118 12.13 0.72 8.37
C PHE A 118 11.32 2.00 8.56
N CYS A 119 11.13 2.74 7.48
CA CYS A 119 10.12 3.78 7.37
C CYS A 119 9.12 3.37 6.29
N LEU A 120 7.89 3.08 6.69
CA LEU A 120 6.85 2.48 5.86
C LEU A 120 5.69 3.45 5.63
N GLY A 121 5.01 3.29 4.52
CA GLY A 121 3.79 4.02 4.19
C GLY A 121 3.36 3.80 2.75
N HIS A 122 2.30 4.50 2.32
CA HIS A 122 1.92 4.51 0.93
C HIS A 122 2.85 5.42 0.10
N GLY A 123 3.19 6.59 0.62
CA GLY A 123 4.10 7.54 -0.03
C GLY A 123 3.40 8.79 -0.56
N ASP A 124 2.08 8.81 -0.63
CA ASP A 124 1.29 9.96 -1.04
C ASP A 124 1.44 11.12 -0.06
N GLY A 125 1.62 12.32 -0.58
CA GLY A 125 1.70 13.53 0.24
C GLY A 125 2.93 13.64 1.13
N LEU A 126 3.91 12.75 1.02
CA LEU A 126 5.20 12.87 1.67
C LEU A 126 6.15 13.77 0.84
N GLY A 127 6.84 14.68 1.54
CA GLY A 127 7.72 15.67 0.91
C GLY A 127 6.99 16.89 0.35
N PRO A 128 7.66 17.69 -0.49
CA PRO A 128 7.10 18.90 -1.07
C PRO A 128 6.09 18.56 -2.19
N VAL A 129 4.81 18.61 -1.86
CA VAL A 129 3.71 18.39 -2.83
C VAL A 129 3.15 19.72 -3.35
N ASP A 130 2.61 19.70 -4.56
CA ASP A 130 1.98 20.88 -5.14
C ASP A 130 0.72 21.33 -4.39
N ARG A 131 0.31 22.60 -4.58
CA ARG A 131 -0.84 23.19 -3.88
C ARG A 131 -2.16 22.48 -4.21
N GLY A 132 -2.35 22.08 -5.48
CA GLY A 132 -3.56 21.41 -5.92
C GLY A 132 -3.75 20.07 -5.23
N TYR A 133 -2.69 19.26 -5.19
CA TYR A 133 -2.71 17.99 -4.46
C TYR A 133 -2.97 18.16 -2.97
N ARG A 134 -2.36 19.18 -2.34
CA ARG A 134 -2.58 19.48 -0.91
C ARG A 134 -4.02 19.84 -0.60
N ILE A 135 -4.66 20.66 -1.48
CA ILE A 135 -6.07 21.01 -1.34
C ILE A 135 -6.95 19.77 -1.49
N LEU A 136 -6.73 18.98 -2.54
CA LEU A 136 -7.48 17.74 -2.78
C LEU A 136 -7.37 16.76 -1.61
N ARG A 137 -6.16 16.55 -1.11
CA ARG A 137 -5.90 15.70 0.06
C ARG A 137 -6.63 16.26 1.29
N GLY A 138 -6.60 17.59 1.49
CA GLY A 138 -7.35 18.26 2.56
C GLY A 138 -8.85 18.02 2.47
N ILE A 139 -9.44 18.04 1.27
CA ILE A 139 -10.86 17.73 1.03
C ILE A 139 -11.15 16.26 1.43
N PHE A 140 -10.34 15.32 1.00
CA PHE A 140 -10.55 13.89 1.26
C PHE A 140 -10.40 13.52 2.74
N HIS A 141 -9.54 14.23 3.47
CA HIS A 141 -9.34 14.02 4.91
C HIS A 141 -10.25 14.90 5.80
N ASN A 142 -11.07 15.78 5.22
CA ASN A 142 -11.98 16.63 5.97
C ASN A 142 -13.19 15.84 6.48
N ARG A 143 -13.31 15.66 7.80
CA ARG A 143 -14.37 14.86 8.43
C ARG A 143 -15.79 15.38 8.15
N PHE A 144 -15.96 16.69 8.00
CA PHE A 144 -17.26 17.26 7.65
C PHE A 144 -17.65 16.87 6.22
N LEU A 145 -16.72 17.00 5.26
CA LEU A 145 -16.97 16.60 3.88
C LEU A 145 -17.18 15.09 3.74
N GLN A 146 -16.48 14.30 4.53
CA GLN A 146 -16.70 12.84 4.63
C GLN A 146 -18.12 12.55 5.15
N ALA A 147 -18.57 13.25 6.20
CA ALA A 147 -19.93 13.12 6.70
C ALA A 147 -21.00 13.54 5.66
N CYS A 148 -20.76 14.62 4.91
CA CYS A 148 -21.63 14.98 3.78
C CYS A 148 -21.64 13.89 2.70
N PHE A 149 -20.47 13.31 2.36
CA PHE A 149 -20.38 12.22 1.39
C PHE A 149 -21.13 10.96 1.87
N SER A 150 -21.12 10.67 3.16
CA SER A 150 -21.83 9.53 3.75
C SER A 150 -23.36 9.62 3.62
N THR A 151 -23.92 10.81 3.35
CA THR A 151 -25.36 10.97 3.09
C THR A 151 -25.78 10.58 1.68
N LEU A 152 -24.82 10.41 0.77
CA LEU A 152 -25.12 9.96 -0.59
C LEU A 152 -25.48 8.47 -0.57
N HIS A 153 -26.45 8.10 -1.43
CA HIS A 153 -26.75 6.67 -1.61
C HIS A 153 -25.51 5.91 -2.08
N PRO A 154 -25.16 4.75 -1.48
CA PRO A 154 -23.93 4.02 -1.80
C PRO A 154 -23.71 3.79 -3.29
N TRP A 155 -24.74 3.42 -4.04
CA TRP A 155 -24.66 3.25 -5.49
C TRP A 155 -24.11 4.49 -6.21
N PHE A 156 -24.59 5.67 -5.83
CA PHE A 156 -24.16 6.94 -6.44
C PHE A 156 -22.72 7.29 -6.03
N ALA A 157 -22.40 7.14 -4.75
CA ALA A 157 -21.07 7.41 -4.22
C ALA A 157 -20.00 6.50 -4.86
N PHE A 158 -20.27 5.20 -4.97
CA PHE A 158 -19.36 4.27 -5.66
C PHE A 158 -19.26 4.54 -7.16
N SER A 159 -20.34 4.97 -7.81
CA SER A 159 -20.29 5.37 -9.22
C SER A 159 -19.40 6.59 -9.44
N LEU A 160 -19.47 7.59 -8.55
CA LEU A 160 -18.61 8.79 -8.58
C LEU A 160 -17.14 8.41 -8.34
N GLY A 161 -16.85 7.64 -7.29
CA GLY A 161 -15.48 7.25 -6.93
C GLY A 161 -14.81 6.43 -8.02
N ASN A 162 -15.47 5.38 -8.50
CA ASN A 162 -14.96 4.55 -9.57
C ASN A 162 -14.80 5.33 -10.89
N GLY A 163 -15.75 6.24 -11.19
CA GLY A 163 -15.67 7.11 -12.36
C GLY A 163 -14.47 8.07 -12.30
N TRP A 164 -14.22 8.64 -11.13
CA TRP A 164 -13.06 9.51 -10.90
C TRP A 164 -11.75 8.75 -11.08
N SER A 165 -11.60 7.61 -10.42
CA SER A 165 -10.39 6.78 -10.52
C SER A 165 -10.10 6.39 -11.98
N ARG A 166 -11.11 5.85 -12.68
CA ARG A 166 -10.99 5.49 -14.10
C ARG A 166 -10.54 6.66 -14.97
N ARG A 167 -11.15 7.86 -14.79
CA ARG A 167 -10.81 9.06 -15.56
C ARG A 167 -9.37 9.52 -15.30
N SER A 168 -8.94 9.51 -14.06
CA SER A 168 -7.56 9.87 -13.68
C SER A 168 -6.52 8.98 -14.38
N ARG A 169 -6.82 7.69 -14.55
CA ARG A 169 -5.89 6.75 -15.17
C ARG A 169 -5.89 6.81 -16.69
N LEU A 170 -7.05 6.98 -17.32
CA LEU A 170 -7.13 7.11 -18.79
C LEU A 170 -6.40 8.35 -19.32
N GLY A 171 -6.20 9.37 -18.48
CA GLY A 171 -5.42 10.56 -18.81
C GLY A 171 -3.91 10.37 -18.77
N LYS A 172 -3.40 9.31 -18.15
CA LYS A 172 -1.97 9.02 -18.01
C LYS A 172 -1.58 7.90 -18.99
N ARG A 173 -1.20 8.26 -20.21
CA ARG A 173 -0.82 7.28 -21.26
C ARG A 173 0.57 6.70 -21.07
N ASP A 174 1.49 7.46 -20.46
CA ASP A 174 2.89 7.06 -20.33
C ASP A 174 3.16 6.50 -18.92
N ARG A 175 4.00 5.46 -18.88
CA ARG A 175 4.48 4.90 -17.61
C ARG A 175 5.33 5.95 -16.91
N TYR A 176 5.03 6.18 -15.63
CA TYR A 176 5.82 7.11 -14.82
C TYR A 176 7.26 6.60 -14.67
N VAL A 177 8.20 7.49 -14.84
CA VAL A 177 9.64 7.23 -14.62
C VAL A 177 10.09 8.05 -13.42
N PHE A 178 10.56 7.38 -12.39
CA PHE A 178 11.06 8.01 -11.18
C PHE A 178 12.35 8.80 -11.45
N LYS A 179 12.34 10.09 -11.10
CA LYS A 179 13.43 11.03 -11.45
C LYS A 179 14.52 11.12 -10.37
N GLY A 180 14.60 10.14 -9.48
CA GLY A 180 15.63 10.06 -8.44
C GLY A 180 15.56 11.24 -7.47
N ALA A 181 16.70 11.90 -7.22
CA ALA A 181 16.81 12.98 -6.23
C ALA A 181 15.91 14.21 -6.49
N GLY A 182 15.35 14.34 -7.70
CA GLY A 182 14.37 15.38 -8.02
C GLY A 182 12.99 15.16 -7.38
N GLU A 183 12.66 13.92 -7.05
CA GLU A 183 11.33 13.54 -6.57
C GLU A 183 11.01 14.02 -5.15
N PRO A 184 9.75 14.42 -4.90
CA PRO A 184 9.31 14.81 -3.57
C PRO A 184 9.59 13.75 -2.50
N LEU A 185 9.34 12.48 -2.83
CA LEU A 185 9.53 11.37 -1.89
C LEU A 185 11.01 11.12 -1.57
N TYR A 186 11.91 11.26 -2.56
CA TYR A 186 13.35 11.17 -2.31
C TYR A 186 13.81 12.29 -1.36
N LYS A 187 13.35 13.52 -1.61
CA LYS A 187 13.64 14.67 -0.75
C LYS A 187 13.09 14.49 0.67
N PHE A 188 11.91 13.89 0.79
CA PHE A 188 11.37 13.50 2.09
C PHE A 188 12.31 12.55 2.82
N CYS A 189 12.74 11.46 2.19
CA CYS A 189 13.62 10.47 2.80
C CYS A 189 14.94 11.11 3.29
N ALA A 190 15.56 11.95 2.47
CA ALA A 190 16.80 12.66 2.84
C ALA A 190 16.57 13.58 4.04
N SER A 191 15.57 14.48 3.97
CA SER A 191 15.27 15.41 5.06
C SER A 191 14.82 14.72 6.35
N PHE A 192 14.13 13.57 6.23
CA PHE A 192 13.71 12.78 7.38
C PHE A 192 14.91 12.20 8.14
N ASN A 193 15.91 11.69 7.42
CA ASN A 193 17.15 11.23 8.02
C ASN A 193 17.96 12.36 8.66
N ASP A 194 18.03 13.54 8.01
CA ASP A 194 18.70 14.71 8.58
C ASP A 194 18.06 15.11 9.92
N GLN A 195 16.71 15.09 9.99
CA GLN A 195 15.98 15.40 11.21
C GLN A 195 16.25 14.37 12.32
N ARG A 196 16.22 13.05 11.98
CA ARG A 196 16.52 11.99 12.95
C ARG A 196 17.93 12.12 13.50
N THR A 197 18.91 12.33 12.63
CA THR A 197 20.32 12.51 13.02
C THR A 197 20.49 13.76 13.90
N ALA A 198 19.83 14.86 13.57
CA ALA A 198 19.85 16.07 14.39
C ALA A 198 19.22 15.87 15.78
N SER A 199 18.28 14.93 15.91
CA SER A 199 17.64 14.53 17.17
C SER A 199 18.41 13.43 17.92
N GLY A 200 19.57 13.00 17.42
CA GLY A 200 20.38 11.94 18.02
C GLY A 200 19.86 10.53 17.76
N GLU A 201 18.90 10.37 16.84
CA GLU A 201 18.38 9.06 16.43
C GLU A 201 19.18 8.53 15.22
N PRO A 202 19.35 7.19 15.08
CA PRO A 202 20.00 6.62 13.91
C PRO A 202 19.14 6.88 12.66
N PRO A 203 19.76 7.02 11.48
CA PRO A 203 19.04 7.10 10.22
C PRO A 203 18.22 5.83 9.98
N VAL A 204 17.18 5.94 9.14
CA VAL A 204 16.41 4.79 8.66
C VAL A 204 17.29 3.94 7.75
N ASP A 205 17.27 2.63 7.88
CA ASP A 205 17.97 1.73 6.95
C ASP A 205 17.22 1.61 5.62
N ILE A 206 15.90 1.43 5.68
CA ILE A 206 15.06 1.14 4.51
C ILE A 206 13.80 2.00 4.55
N PHE A 207 13.64 2.85 3.54
CA PHE A 207 12.39 3.52 3.20
C PHE A 207 11.65 2.66 2.18
N LEU A 208 10.38 2.32 2.45
CA LEU A 208 9.59 1.45 1.57
C LEU A 208 8.18 1.98 1.40
N PHE A 209 7.82 2.28 0.14
CA PHE A 209 6.56 2.91 -0.24
C PHE A 209 5.98 2.33 -1.55
N GLY A 210 4.72 2.67 -1.85
CA GLY A 210 4.05 2.47 -3.12
C GLY A 210 3.87 3.76 -3.92
N HIS A 211 2.64 4.01 -4.38
CA HIS A 211 2.13 5.25 -4.97
C HIS A 211 2.66 5.64 -6.37
N TYR A 212 3.93 5.42 -6.64
CA TYR A 212 4.58 5.84 -7.89
C TYR A 212 4.38 4.86 -9.05
N HIS A 213 3.85 3.68 -8.78
CA HIS A 213 3.59 2.64 -9.80
C HIS A 213 4.81 2.30 -10.64
N CYS A 214 5.98 2.37 -10.06
CA CYS A 214 7.24 1.99 -10.70
C CYS A 214 8.20 1.36 -9.69
N PRO A 215 8.87 0.27 -10.05
CA PRO A 215 9.83 -0.37 -9.16
C PRO A 215 11.08 0.50 -9.05
N VAL A 216 11.44 0.87 -7.83
CA VAL A 216 12.64 1.66 -7.54
C VAL A 216 13.47 0.97 -6.47
N ASP A 217 14.77 1.08 -6.60
CA ASP A 217 15.76 0.65 -5.63
C ASP A 217 16.97 1.60 -5.74
N LEU A 218 17.01 2.59 -4.86
CA LEU A 218 17.99 3.68 -4.92
C LEU A 218 18.58 3.99 -3.55
N PRO A 219 19.88 4.36 -3.48
CA PRO A 219 20.45 4.89 -2.25
C PRO A 219 19.93 6.31 -1.95
N VAL A 220 19.72 6.60 -0.66
CA VAL A 220 19.40 7.92 -0.12
C VAL A 220 20.31 8.17 1.08
N GLY A 221 21.50 8.71 0.85
CA GLY A 221 22.53 8.79 1.88
C GLY A 221 22.94 7.40 2.38
N PRO A 222 22.85 7.12 3.69
CA PRO A 222 23.16 5.80 4.25
C PRO A 222 22.01 4.78 4.06
N SER A 223 20.87 5.23 3.57
CA SER A 223 19.63 4.45 3.48
C SER A 223 19.37 3.94 2.08
N ARG A 224 18.39 3.04 1.97
CA ARG A 224 17.87 2.50 0.71
C ARG A 224 16.41 2.89 0.55
N LEU A 225 16.03 3.47 -0.59
CA LEU A 225 14.64 3.77 -0.96
C LEU A 225 14.13 2.69 -1.90
N LEU A 226 13.08 1.99 -1.49
CA LEU A 226 12.40 0.98 -2.26
C LEU A 226 10.98 1.45 -2.59
N LEU A 227 10.59 1.36 -3.86
CA LEU A 227 9.19 1.56 -4.28
C LEU A 227 8.65 0.30 -4.91
N LEU A 228 7.42 -0.03 -4.57
CA LEU A 228 6.65 -1.11 -5.18
C LEU A 228 6.02 -0.66 -6.50
N ASN A 229 5.82 -1.62 -7.40
CA ASN A 229 5.10 -1.41 -8.65
C ASN A 229 3.58 -1.53 -8.43
N ASP A 230 2.78 -1.22 -9.47
CA ASP A 230 1.36 -1.53 -9.49
C ASP A 230 1.09 -2.97 -9.98
N TRP A 231 -0.08 -3.49 -9.63
CA TRP A 231 -0.56 -4.80 -10.09
C TRP A 231 -1.38 -4.75 -11.39
N ILE A 232 -1.45 -3.55 -12.00
CA ILE A 232 -2.12 -3.34 -13.29
C ILE A 232 -1.21 -3.80 -14.42
N THR A 233 0.08 -3.45 -14.31
CA THR A 233 1.10 -3.73 -15.33
C THR A 233 1.93 -4.96 -15.00
N GLN A 234 2.29 -5.16 -13.74
CA GLN A 234 3.13 -6.27 -13.31
C GLN A 234 2.98 -6.47 -11.80
N SER A 235 2.56 -7.66 -11.39
CA SER A 235 2.43 -7.98 -9.96
C SER A 235 3.80 -8.13 -9.33
N ASP A 236 4.12 -7.30 -8.34
CA ASP A 236 5.33 -7.43 -7.54
C ASP A 236 5.05 -7.28 -6.04
N TRP A 237 5.95 -7.82 -5.25
CA TRP A 237 5.99 -7.63 -3.80
C TRP A 237 7.43 -7.76 -3.30
N LEU A 238 7.66 -7.31 -2.09
CA LEU A 238 8.95 -7.47 -1.42
C LEU A 238 8.81 -8.46 -0.26
N VAL A 239 9.85 -9.25 -0.07
CA VAL A 239 9.98 -10.18 1.06
C VAL A 239 11.26 -9.85 1.82
N PHE A 240 11.13 -9.56 3.11
CA PHE A 240 12.26 -9.36 4.00
C PHE A 240 12.43 -10.58 4.91
N ASP A 241 13.62 -11.15 4.90
CA ASP A 241 14.03 -12.18 5.87
C ASP A 241 14.67 -11.49 7.09
N ALA A 242 13.95 -11.49 8.21
CA ALA A 242 14.40 -10.83 9.44
C ALA A 242 15.65 -11.49 10.07
N THR A 243 16.01 -12.71 9.68
CA THR A 243 17.22 -13.38 10.17
C THR A 243 18.42 -13.12 9.29
N ALA A 244 18.22 -13.18 7.96
CA ALA A 244 19.27 -12.90 7.00
C ALA A 244 19.52 -11.39 6.84
N GLY A 245 18.54 -10.54 7.20
CA GLY A 245 18.59 -9.10 7.00
C GLY A 245 18.51 -8.69 5.52
N THR A 246 18.02 -9.59 4.66
CA THR A 246 17.91 -9.38 3.20
C THR A 246 16.48 -9.04 2.80
N ILE A 247 16.33 -8.21 1.78
CA ILE A 247 15.04 -7.87 1.18
C ILE A 247 15.10 -8.17 -0.33
N ASP A 248 14.19 -9.01 -0.78
CA ASP A 248 14.15 -9.51 -2.15
C ASP A 248 12.84 -9.11 -2.82
N ARG A 249 12.94 -8.63 -4.08
CA ARG A 249 11.78 -8.35 -4.93
C ARG A 249 11.36 -9.61 -5.66
N GLN A 250 10.11 -9.96 -5.51
CA GLN A 250 9.46 -11.03 -6.24
C GLN A 250 8.55 -10.42 -7.30
N VAL A 251 8.60 -10.97 -8.50
CA VAL A 251 7.81 -10.50 -9.65
C VAL A 251 7.14 -11.69 -10.30
N VAL A 252 5.83 -11.57 -10.53
CA VAL A 252 5.09 -12.58 -11.29
C VAL A 252 4.64 -11.97 -12.60
N GLY A 253 5.06 -12.58 -13.70
CA GLY A 253 4.56 -12.28 -15.04
C GLY A 253 3.09 -12.68 -15.21
N TRP A 254 2.47 -12.21 -16.30
CA TRP A 254 1.05 -12.45 -16.62
C TRP A 254 0.68 -13.93 -16.91
N ASP A 255 1.68 -14.81 -17.02
CA ASP A 255 1.53 -16.22 -17.43
C ASP A 255 1.22 -17.18 -16.26
N VAL A 256 0.88 -16.69 -15.08
CA VAL A 256 0.43 -17.56 -13.98
C VAL A 256 -1.00 -17.99 -14.27
N PRO A 257 -1.26 -19.31 -14.42
CA PRO A 257 -2.63 -19.80 -14.61
C PRO A 257 -3.51 -19.36 -13.45
N VAL A 258 -4.62 -18.70 -13.76
CA VAL A 258 -5.67 -18.40 -12.79
C VAL A 258 -6.35 -19.73 -12.45
N LEU A 259 -6.13 -20.24 -11.24
CA LEU A 259 -6.78 -21.45 -10.71
C LEU A 259 -8.25 -21.22 -10.40
#